data_83dea96cf7b672d2d8705a5744013edb
#
_entry.id   83dea96cf7b672d2d8705a5744013edb
#
_cell.length_a   1.000
_cell.length_b   1.000
_cell.length_c   1.000
_cell.angle_alpha   90.00
_cell.angle_beta   90.00
_cell.angle_gamma   90.00
#
_symmetry.space_group_name_H-M   'P 1'
#
loop_
_entity.id
_entity.type
_entity.pdbx_description
1 polymer ?
#
loop_
_entity_poly.entity_id
_entity_poly.type
_entity_poly.pdbx_seq_one_letter_code
_entity_poly.pdbx_strand_id
1 'polypeptide(L)'
;MNITLRAGERLFINGAVIRIDGKASIELLNEVTFLLENHVMQTEEATTLVRQIYFAVQIMLMDPAAAGSAAPVAHSLVESALSAYRTAELAAGLKGVAASLVRGRNFEALKALRGLFALEDKELQLGETPSAA
;
A
#
# COMPACT_ATOMS: atom_id res chain seq x y z
N MET A 1 15.33 12.50 7.35
CA MET A 1 14.16 11.79 7.91
C MET A 1 14.63 10.78 8.94
N ASN A 2 14.04 10.83 10.12
CA ASN A 2 14.42 9.94 11.23
C ASN A 2 13.38 8.84 11.41
N ILE A 3 13.86 7.62 11.58
CA ILE A 3 13.03 6.46 11.83
C ILE A 3 13.44 5.86 13.17
N THR A 4 12.47 5.69 14.07
CA THR A 4 12.72 5.04 15.37
C THR A 4 12.21 3.60 15.28
N LEU A 5 13.11 2.65 15.56
CA LEU A 5 12.80 1.23 15.53
C LEU A 5 12.91 0.63 16.92
N ARG A 6 12.02 -0.30 17.22
CA ARG A 6 12.06 -1.08 18.46
C ARG A 6 12.93 -2.31 18.27
N ALA A 7 13.37 -2.89 19.39
CA ALA A 7 14.12 -4.13 19.35
C ALA A 7 13.33 -5.23 18.61
N GLY A 8 13.97 -5.89 17.67
CA GLY A 8 13.38 -6.96 16.89
C GLY A 8 12.52 -6.51 15.70
N GLU A 9 12.28 -5.22 15.58
CA GLU A 9 11.47 -4.66 14.48
C GLU A 9 12.25 -4.70 13.17
N ARG A 10 11.56 -5.01 12.08
CA ARG A 10 12.18 -5.07 10.75
C ARG A 10 11.92 -3.81 9.96
N LEU A 11 12.90 -3.45 9.14
CA LEU A 11 12.81 -2.36 8.18
C LEU A 11 13.13 -2.92 6.79
N PHE A 12 12.24 -2.66 5.83
CA PHE A 12 12.44 -3.05 4.44
C PHE A 12 12.91 -1.81 3.68
N ILE A 13 14.12 -1.87 3.13
CA ILE A 13 14.71 -0.70 2.48
C ILE A 13 15.45 -1.15 1.23
N ASN A 14 15.01 -0.65 0.08
CA ASN A 14 15.63 -0.89 -1.22
C ASN A 14 15.97 -2.37 -1.48
N GLY A 15 15.03 -3.26 -1.17
CA GLY A 15 15.19 -4.70 -1.34
C GLY A 15 15.91 -5.41 -0.20
N ALA A 16 16.48 -4.68 0.75
CA ALA A 16 17.11 -5.24 1.93
C ALA A 16 16.11 -5.38 3.07
N VAL A 17 16.27 -6.41 3.89
CA VAL A 17 15.51 -6.59 5.12
C VAL A 17 16.47 -6.43 6.29
N ILE A 18 16.22 -5.44 7.13
CA ILE A 18 17.08 -5.12 8.27
C ILE A 18 16.30 -5.36 9.55
N ARG A 19 16.90 -6.04 10.51
CA ARG A 19 16.35 -6.20 11.84
C ARG A 19 17.28 -5.57 12.85
N ILE A 20 16.71 -4.85 13.80
CA ILE A 20 17.44 -4.14 14.84
C ILE A 20 17.36 -4.94 16.14
N ASP A 21 18.53 -5.24 16.75
CA ASP A 21 18.59 -6.01 17.98
C ASP A 21 18.14 -5.20 19.21
N GLY A 22 18.35 -3.90 19.19
CA GLY A 22 17.94 -3.02 20.26
C GLY A 22 17.26 -1.78 19.69
N LYS A 23 16.60 -1.00 20.57
CA LYS A 23 15.98 0.26 20.13
C LYS A 23 17.01 1.16 19.47
N ALA A 24 16.71 1.65 18.28
CA ALA A 24 17.60 2.51 17.52
C ALA A 24 16.83 3.60 16.78
N SER A 25 17.47 4.74 16.60
CA SER A 25 16.99 5.80 15.71
C SER A 25 17.92 5.84 14.51
N ILE A 26 17.32 5.77 13.31
CA ILE A 26 18.05 5.78 12.05
C ILE A 26 17.73 7.06 11.32
N GLU A 27 18.77 7.78 10.88
CA GLU A 27 18.59 8.95 10.04
C GLU A 27 18.90 8.60 8.59
N LEU A 28 17.91 8.83 7.70
CA LEU A 28 18.12 8.68 6.27
C LEU A 28 18.67 9.98 5.71
N LEU A 29 19.88 9.92 5.13
CA LEU A 29 20.60 11.08 4.65
C LEU A 29 20.24 11.43 3.21
N ASN A 30 19.61 10.54 2.49
CA ASN A 30 19.13 10.78 1.14
C ASN A 30 17.74 10.13 0.98
N GLU A 31 17.06 10.45 -0.09
CA GLU A 31 15.76 9.86 -0.38
C GLU A 31 15.93 8.39 -0.77
N VAL A 32 15.22 7.54 -0.07
CA VAL A 32 15.20 6.11 -0.33
C VAL A 32 13.83 5.56 0.03
N THR A 33 13.37 4.59 -0.73
CA THR A 33 12.11 3.92 -0.46
C THR A 33 12.29 2.91 0.67
N PHE A 34 11.43 3.00 1.68
CA PHE A 34 11.47 2.06 2.81
C PHE A 34 10.04 1.71 3.24
N LEU A 35 9.92 0.61 3.96
CA LEU A 35 8.64 0.15 4.50
C LEU A 35 8.87 -0.38 5.90
N LEU A 36 8.09 0.17 6.86
CA LEU A 36 8.13 -0.28 8.26
C LEU A 36 7.34 -1.59 8.39
N GLU A 37 7.77 -2.43 9.32
CA GLU A 37 7.14 -3.74 9.53
C GLU A 37 5.63 -3.64 9.78
N ASN A 38 5.19 -2.65 10.55
CA ASN A 38 3.76 -2.47 10.84
C ASN A 38 2.94 -2.01 9.63
N HIS A 39 3.59 -1.59 8.56
CA HIS A 39 2.91 -1.25 7.31
C HIS A 39 2.96 -2.37 6.28
N VAL A 40 3.59 -3.49 6.60
CA VAL A 40 3.61 -4.66 5.72
C VAL A 40 2.30 -5.44 5.91
N MET A 41 1.54 -5.55 4.83
CA MET A 41 0.30 -6.30 4.82
C MET A 41 0.58 -7.78 4.56
N GLN A 42 -0.08 -8.65 5.32
CA GLN A 42 -0.03 -10.08 5.09
C GLN A 42 -1.02 -10.48 4.01
N THR A 43 -0.77 -11.58 3.34
CA THR A 43 -1.63 -12.08 2.25
C THR A 43 -3.10 -12.20 2.69
N GLU A 44 -3.31 -12.66 3.92
CA GLU A 44 -4.65 -12.89 4.47
C GLU A 44 -5.44 -11.60 4.68
N GLU A 45 -4.75 -10.46 4.73
CA GLU A 45 -5.37 -9.16 4.94
C GLU A 45 -5.83 -8.50 3.62
N ALA A 46 -5.34 -9.00 2.48
CA ALA A 46 -5.65 -8.45 1.16
C ALA A 46 -7.00 -8.96 0.65
N THR A 47 -8.07 -8.62 1.35
CA THR A 47 -9.41 -9.16 1.13
C THR A 47 -10.32 -8.26 0.31
N THR A 48 -9.91 -7.03 0.04
CA THR A 48 -10.71 -6.05 -0.71
C THR A 48 -9.87 -5.48 -1.85
N LEU A 49 -10.52 -4.79 -2.79
CA LEU A 49 -9.82 -4.24 -3.95
C LEU A 49 -8.71 -3.27 -3.56
N VAL A 50 -8.98 -2.32 -2.65
CA VAL A 50 -7.95 -1.36 -2.23
C VAL A 50 -6.81 -2.08 -1.51
N ARG A 51 -7.13 -3.05 -0.67
CA ARG A 51 -6.11 -3.82 0.05
C ARG A 51 -5.30 -4.71 -0.88
N GLN A 52 -5.92 -5.23 -1.94
CA GLN A 52 -5.20 -5.99 -2.96
C GLN A 52 -4.26 -5.10 -3.77
N ILE A 53 -4.69 -3.88 -4.08
CA ILE A 53 -3.80 -2.89 -4.72
C ILE A 53 -2.61 -2.60 -3.80
N TYR A 54 -2.87 -2.38 -2.52
CA TYR A 54 -1.83 -2.13 -1.53
C TYR A 54 -0.81 -3.28 -1.53
N PHE A 55 -1.29 -4.51 -1.50
CA PHE A 55 -0.43 -5.68 -1.48
C PHE A 55 0.44 -5.76 -2.74
N ALA A 56 -0.12 -5.49 -3.92
CA ALA A 56 0.63 -5.51 -5.17
C ALA A 56 1.72 -4.43 -5.19
N VAL A 57 1.39 -3.22 -4.75
CA VAL A 57 2.37 -2.12 -4.68
C VAL A 57 3.45 -2.43 -3.64
N GLN A 58 3.06 -3.02 -2.52
CA GLN A 58 3.99 -3.46 -1.48
C GLN A 58 5.04 -4.44 -2.04
N ILE A 59 4.62 -5.38 -2.86
CA ILE A 59 5.54 -6.33 -3.51
C ILE A 59 6.58 -5.58 -4.33
N MET A 60 6.16 -4.57 -5.09
CA MET A 60 7.08 -3.78 -5.91
C MET A 60 8.13 -3.06 -5.07
N LEU A 61 7.75 -2.62 -3.86
CA LEU A 61 8.67 -1.92 -2.96
C LEU A 61 9.60 -2.86 -2.21
N MET A 62 9.10 -4.02 -1.81
CA MET A 62 9.88 -4.99 -1.05
C MET A 62 10.80 -5.81 -1.93
N ASP A 63 10.40 -6.05 -3.16
CA ASP A 63 11.18 -6.84 -4.13
C ASP A 63 11.20 -6.11 -5.47
N PRO A 64 12.18 -5.24 -5.70
CA PRO A 64 12.27 -4.49 -6.96
C PRO A 64 12.32 -5.40 -8.20
N ALA A 65 12.84 -6.61 -8.08
CA ALA A 65 12.87 -7.55 -9.19
C ALA A 65 11.47 -8.01 -9.61
N ALA A 66 10.51 -7.97 -8.70
CA ALA A 66 9.12 -8.36 -8.98
C ALA A 66 8.27 -7.19 -9.50
N ALA A 67 8.81 -5.97 -9.55
CA ALA A 67 8.04 -4.78 -9.92
C ALA A 67 7.43 -4.91 -11.33
N GLY A 68 8.18 -5.48 -12.28
CA GLY A 68 7.69 -5.63 -13.64
C GLY A 68 6.47 -6.53 -13.78
N SER A 69 6.35 -7.55 -12.95
CA SER A 69 5.20 -8.45 -12.95
C SER A 69 4.07 -7.98 -12.06
N ALA A 70 4.38 -7.25 -10.99
CA ALA A 70 3.36 -6.74 -10.06
C ALA A 70 2.68 -5.47 -10.56
N ALA A 71 3.36 -4.63 -11.33
CA ALA A 71 2.80 -3.37 -11.82
C ALA A 71 1.53 -3.55 -12.64
N PRO A 72 1.47 -4.48 -13.63
CA PRO A 72 0.23 -4.68 -14.38
C PRO A 72 -0.93 -5.13 -13.50
N VAL A 73 -0.64 -5.94 -12.48
CA VAL A 73 -1.66 -6.38 -11.51
C VAL A 73 -2.22 -5.20 -10.74
N ALA A 74 -1.33 -4.32 -10.24
CA ALA A 74 -1.76 -3.12 -9.53
C ALA A 74 -2.62 -2.22 -10.42
N HIS A 75 -2.22 -1.98 -11.66
CA HIS A 75 -3.00 -1.17 -12.59
C HIS A 75 -4.37 -1.76 -12.88
N SER A 76 -4.43 -3.07 -13.11
CA SER A 76 -5.69 -3.77 -13.36
C SER A 76 -6.63 -3.68 -12.17
N LEU A 77 -6.11 -3.82 -10.96
CA LEU A 77 -6.90 -3.72 -9.73
C LEU A 77 -7.41 -2.31 -9.50
N VAL A 78 -6.62 -1.27 -9.82
CA VAL A 78 -7.08 0.11 -9.73
C VAL A 78 -8.26 0.34 -10.67
N GLU A 79 -8.17 -0.13 -11.91
CA GLU A 79 -9.27 -0.02 -12.87
C GLU A 79 -10.52 -0.73 -12.38
N SER A 80 -10.37 -1.92 -11.81
CA SER A 80 -11.50 -2.68 -11.23
C SER A 80 -12.14 -1.91 -10.08
N ALA A 81 -11.34 -1.32 -9.21
CA ALA A 81 -11.85 -0.53 -8.09
C ALA A 81 -12.59 0.72 -8.57
N LEU A 82 -12.04 1.42 -9.57
CA LEU A 82 -12.70 2.59 -10.14
C LEU A 82 -14.04 2.25 -10.78
N SER A 83 -14.16 1.04 -11.35
CA SER A 83 -15.42 0.58 -11.93
C SER A 83 -16.41 0.13 -10.86
N ALA A 84 -15.93 -0.48 -9.78
CA ALA A 84 -16.79 -1.08 -8.76
C ALA A 84 -17.26 -0.07 -7.71
N TYR A 85 -16.41 0.87 -7.33
CA TYR A 85 -16.70 1.79 -6.22
C TYR A 85 -17.31 3.09 -6.73
N ARG A 86 -18.32 3.59 -6.00
CA ARG A 86 -19.13 4.73 -6.42
C ARG A 86 -18.87 6.01 -5.64
N THR A 87 -18.25 5.90 -4.45
CA THR A 87 -17.95 7.07 -3.62
C THR A 87 -16.98 7.99 -4.35
N ALA A 88 -17.35 9.25 -4.53
CA ALA A 88 -16.55 10.21 -5.27
C ALA A 88 -15.18 10.43 -4.62
N GLU A 89 -15.12 10.48 -3.31
CA GLU A 89 -13.89 10.68 -2.56
C GLU A 89 -12.93 9.51 -2.75
N LEU A 90 -13.46 8.29 -2.70
CA LEU A 90 -12.66 7.08 -2.93
C LEU A 90 -12.15 7.03 -4.37
N ALA A 91 -13.01 7.35 -5.34
CA ALA A 91 -12.61 7.40 -6.74
C ALA A 91 -11.50 8.42 -6.98
N ALA A 92 -11.60 9.60 -6.37
CA ALA A 92 -10.57 10.63 -6.50
C ALA A 92 -9.23 10.14 -5.93
N GLY A 93 -9.27 9.47 -4.77
CA GLY A 93 -8.07 8.88 -4.16
C GLY A 93 -7.44 7.81 -5.05
N LEU A 94 -8.26 6.96 -5.65
CA LEU A 94 -7.79 5.90 -6.54
C LEU A 94 -7.16 6.48 -7.83
N LYS A 95 -7.71 7.56 -8.36
CA LYS A 95 -7.11 8.25 -9.50
C LYS A 95 -5.74 8.83 -9.14
N GLY A 96 -5.58 9.33 -7.92
CA GLY A 96 -4.30 9.79 -7.41
C GLY A 96 -3.28 8.66 -7.31
N VAL A 97 -3.73 7.49 -6.85
CA VAL A 97 -2.90 6.28 -6.79
C VAL A 97 -2.44 5.90 -8.20
N ALA A 98 -3.35 5.89 -9.16
CA ALA A 98 -3.03 5.57 -10.55
C ALA A 98 -1.97 6.53 -11.11
N ALA A 99 -2.12 7.82 -10.85
CA ALA A 99 -1.16 8.83 -11.30
C ALA A 99 0.22 8.60 -10.68
N SER A 100 0.28 8.27 -9.39
CA SER A 100 1.54 7.96 -8.72
C SER A 100 2.21 6.72 -9.32
N LEU A 101 1.43 5.68 -9.60
CA LEU A 101 1.96 4.44 -10.19
C LEU A 101 2.53 4.68 -11.59
N VAL A 102 1.86 5.49 -12.40
CA VAL A 102 2.33 5.84 -13.75
C VAL A 102 3.67 6.56 -13.69
N ARG A 103 3.87 7.38 -12.66
CA ARG A 103 5.12 8.14 -12.46
C ARG A 103 6.21 7.32 -11.77
N GLY A 104 5.94 6.08 -11.43
CA GLY A 104 6.87 5.24 -10.69
C GLY A 104 7.01 5.60 -9.22
N ARG A 105 6.10 6.40 -8.68
CA ARG A 105 6.12 6.83 -7.28
C ARG A 105 5.36 5.84 -6.41
N ASN A 106 5.90 4.63 -6.31
CA ASN A 106 5.22 3.52 -5.66
C ASN A 106 5.05 3.72 -4.16
N PHE A 107 6.02 4.35 -3.51
CA PHE A 107 5.93 4.64 -2.07
C PHE A 107 4.81 5.64 -1.78
N GLU A 108 4.68 6.68 -2.60
CA GLU A 108 3.58 7.64 -2.45
C GLU A 108 2.23 6.98 -2.71
N ALA A 109 2.16 6.08 -3.71
CA ALA A 109 0.96 5.31 -3.97
C ALA A 109 0.57 4.46 -2.76
N LEU A 110 1.54 3.81 -2.13
CA LEU A 110 1.29 2.98 -0.95
C LEU A 110 0.73 3.80 0.21
N LYS A 111 1.32 4.96 0.47
CA LYS A 111 0.85 5.86 1.53
C LYS A 111 -0.58 6.34 1.25
N ALA A 112 -0.87 6.70 0.01
CA ALA A 112 -2.21 7.12 -0.39
C ALA A 112 -3.21 5.98 -0.18
N LEU A 113 -2.85 4.76 -0.53
CA LEU A 113 -3.72 3.59 -0.35
C LEU A 113 -4.06 3.35 1.11
N ARG A 114 -3.11 3.53 2.04
CA ARG A 114 -3.41 3.42 3.47
C ARG A 114 -4.50 4.39 3.89
N GLY A 115 -4.47 5.59 3.35
CA GLY A 115 -5.50 6.59 3.62
C GLY A 115 -6.86 6.26 3.03
N LEU A 116 -6.95 5.30 2.13
CA LEU A 116 -8.20 4.91 1.48
C LEU A 116 -8.90 3.74 2.16
N PHE A 117 -8.26 3.05 3.09
CA PHE A 117 -8.85 1.87 3.73
C PHE A 117 -10.18 2.19 4.42
N ALA A 118 -10.24 3.28 5.17
CA ALA A 118 -11.47 3.68 5.85
C ALA A 118 -12.59 4.05 4.88
N LEU A 119 -12.25 4.70 3.77
CA LEU A 119 -13.21 5.03 2.73
C LEU A 119 -13.73 3.78 2.04
N GLU A 120 -12.87 2.82 1.80
CA GLU A 120 -13.28 1.55 1.23
C GLU A 120 -14.24 0.79 2.15
N ASP A 121 -13.94 0.77 3.44
CA ASP A 121 -14.81 0.11 4.42
C ASP A 121 -16.21 0.74 4.42
N LYS A 122 -16.26 2.08 4.33
CA LYS A 122 -17.51 2.80 4.21
C LYS A 122 -18.27 2.45 2.93
N GLU A 123 -17.53 2.41 1.81
CA GLU A 123 -18.11 2.07 0.51
C GLU A 123 -18.72 0.66 0.54
N LEU A 124 -18.02 -0.28 1.14
CA LEU A 124 -18.49 -1.67 1.25
C LEU A 124 -19.72 -1.77 2.15
N GLN A 125 -19.77 -1.01 3.24
CA GLN A 125 -20.94 -0.96 4.11
C GLN A 125 -22.17 -0.39 3.38
N LEU A 126 -21.96 0.66 2.58
CA LEU A 126 -23.03 1.27 1.80
C LEU A 126 -23.51 0.33 0.68
N GLY A 127 -22.59 -0.47 0.13
CA GLY A 127 -22.93 -1.46 -0.89
C GLY A 127 -23.62 -2.69 -0.35
N GLU A 128 -23.48 -2.98 0.95
CA GLU A 128 -24.20 -4.07 1.60
C GLU A 128 -25.61 -3.61 1.92
N THR A 129 -26.59 -4.20 1.24
CA THR A 129 -27.97 -3.94 1.56
C THR A 129 -28.41 -4.88 2.67
N PRO A 130 -29.14 -4.38 3.69
CA PRO A 130 -29.64 -5.25 4.77
C PRO A 130 -30.48 -6.42 4.26
N SER A 131 -31.08 -6.25 3.11
CA SER A 131 -31.91 -7.28 2.48
C SER A 131 -31.06 -8.42 1.91
N ALA A 132 -29.76 -8.28 1.81
CA ALA A 132 -28.88 -9.35 1.35
C ALA A 132 -28.67 -10.42 2.42
N ALA A 133 -29.10 -10.15 3.62
CA ALA A 133 -29.03 -11.11 4.71
C ALA A 133 -30.08 -12.20 4.55
#